data_059fd60492f716cf11e4fc7430e552a6
#
_entry.id   059fd60492f716cf11e4fc7430e552a6
#
_cell.length_a   1.000
_cell.length_b   1.000
_cell.length_c   1.000
_cell.angle_alpha   90.00
_cell.angle_beta   90.00
_cell.angle_gamma   90.00
#
_symmetry.space_group_name_H-M   'P 1'
#
loop_
_entity.id
_entity.type
_entity.pdbx_description
1 polymer ?
#
loop_
_entity_poly.entity_id
_entity_poly.type
_entity_poly.pdbx_seq_one_letter_code
_entity_poly.pdbx_strand_id
1 'polypeptide(L)'
;MLAFYVAILDTEEQKDKFTEIYTTYYGMMYQVARAITHDDKLAEDALHETCLELIEKIDSIRTDNAKQLAYYLRMVTRNRTIDFMRKWDRRSALSYDAVDVEPASLHEDAADVVLTKMRLETTLKSLDEMPPVYRTALILRVQGYSIMEIAHITNSSAAAVKTRIHRARQLLLQNSQNDP
;
A
#
# COMPACT_ATOMS: atom_id res chain seq x y z
N MET A 1 -4.45 18.61 -13.58
CA MET A 1 -4.43 17.14 -13.50
C MET A 1 -5.83 16.54 -13.34
N LEU A 2 -6.68 16.99 -12.36
CA LEU A 2 -8.03 16.42 -12.16
C LEU A 2 -8.89 16.42 -13.44
N ALA A 3 -8.93 17.53 -14.17
CA ALA A 3 -9.71 17.63 -15.41
C ALA A 3 -9.34 16.57 -16.47
N PHE A 4 -8.07 16.20 -16.54
CA PHE A 4 -7.60 15.10 -17.41
C PHE A 4 -8.19 13.76 -17.00
N TYR A 5 -8.19 13.44 -15.71
CA TYR A 5 -8.74 12.18 -15.21
C TYR A 5 -10.26 12.09 -15.38
N VAL A 6 -10.96 13.19 -15.12
CA VAL A 6 -12.42 13.27 -15.31
C VAL A 6 -12.81 13.07 -16.78
N ALA A 7 -11.99 13.55 -17.73
CA ALA A 7 -12.25 13.40 -19.17
C ALA A 7 -12.12 11.94 -19.67
N ILE A 8 -11.47 11.07 -18.93
CA ILE A 8 -11.30 9.64 -19.29
C ILE A 8 -12.50 8.79 -18.83
N LEU A 9 -13.28 9.28 -17.86
CA LEU A 9 -14.41 8.55 -17.26
C LEU A 9 -15.66 8.69 -18.12
N ASP A 10 -16.39 7.58 -18.24
CA ASP A 10 -17.53 7.49 -19.19
C ASP A 10 -18.81 8.09 -18.62
N THR A 11 -19.07 7.92 -17.32
CA THR A 11 -20.33 8.31 -16.70
C THR A 11 -20.16 9.45 -15.67
N GLU A 12 -21.20 10.26 -15.47
CA GLU A 12 -21.20 11.33 -14.47
C GLU A 12 -21.01 10.75 -13.05
N GLU A 13 -21.59 9.59 -12.76
CA GLU A 13 -21.40 8.91 -11.46
C GLU A 13 -19.94 8.56 -11.20
N GLN A 14 -19.22 8.05 -12.20
CA GLN A 14 -17.77 7.78 -12.10
C GLN A 14 -16.97 9.06 -11.91
N LYS A 15 -17.34 10.14 -12.63
CA LYS A 15 -16.68 11.46 -12.53
C LYS A 15 -16.85 12.06 -11.13
N ASP A 16 -18.05 12.03 -10.59
CA ASP A 16 -18.34 12.55 -9.25
C ASP A 16 -17.59 11.75 -8.19
N LYS A 17 -17.67 10.43 -8.27
CA LYS A 17 -16.97 9.51 -7.36
C LYS A 17 -15.45 9.68 -7.38
N PHE A 18 -14.86 9.78 -8.56
CA PHE A 18 -13.42 9.99 -8.69
C PHE A 18 -13.01 11.39 -8.20
N THR A 19 -13.81 12.41 -8.50
CA THR A 19 -13.58 13.78 -8.04
C THR A 19 -13.58 13.87 -6.51
N GLU A 20 -14.52 13.22 -5.84
CA GLU A 20 -14.58 13.12 -4.39
C GLU A 20 -13.33 12.43 -3.82
N ILE A 21 -12.96 11.27 -4.38
CA ILE A 21 -11.74 10.54 -3.97
C ILE A 21 -10.51 11.41 -4.16
N TYR A 22 -10.36 12.02 -5.32
CA TYR A 22 -9.19 12.82 -5.66
C TYR A 22 -9.07 14.04 -4.75
N THR A 23 -10.14 14.83 -4.59
CA THR A 23 -10.10 16.06 -3.79
C THR A 23 -9.88 15.78 -2.30
N THR A 24 -10.45 14.69 -1.79
CA THR A 24 -10.37 14.36 -0.37
C THR A 24 -9.04 13.69 -0.01
N TYR A 25 -8.51 12.81 -0.86
CA TYR A 25 -7.39 11.93 -0.51
C TYR A 25 -6.10 12.19 -1.27
N TYR A 26 -6.07 13.15 -2.22
CA TYR A 26 -4.86 13.46 -3.00
C TYR A 26 -3.65 13.74 -2.11
N GLY A 27 -3.81 14.61 -1.10
CA GLY A 27 -2.72 14.96 -0.18
C GLY A 27 -2.15 13.74 0.54
N MET A 28 -3.02 12.86 1.05
CA MET A 28 -2.61 11.61 1.70
C MET A 28 -1.87 10.68 0.73
N MET A 29 -2.40 10.48 -0.48
CA MET A 29 -1.77 9.63 -1.49
C MET A 29 -0.41 10.19 -1.92
N TYR A 30 -0.30 11.51 -2.11
CA TYR A 30 0.96 12.18 -2.42
C TYR A 30 2.01 11.98 -1.31
N GLN A 31 1.62 12.13 -0.05
CA GLN A 31 2.51 11.87 1.09
C GLN A 31 3.05 10.43 1.09
N VAL A 32 2.19 9.45 0.81
CA VAL A 32 2.59 8.04 0.70
C VAL A 32 3.59 7.83 -0.44
N ALA A 33 3.34 8.40 -1.61
CA ALA A 33 4.24 8.31 -2.75
C ALA A 33 5.58 9.01 -2.45
N ARG A 34 5.53 10.22 -1.88
CA ARG A 34 6.71 11.02 -1.54
C ARG A 34 7.61 10.35 -0.49
N ALA A 35 7.01 9.67 0.50
CA ALA A 35 7.75 8.92 1.51
C ALA A 35 8.52 7.71 0.93
N ILE A 36 8.16 7.23 -0.25
CA ILE A 36 8.81 6.09 -0.90
C ILE A 36 9.83 6.57 -1.94
N THR A 37 9.45 7.58 -2.74
CA THR A 37 10.29 8.07 -3.84
C THR A 37 11.39 9.02 -3.39
N HIS A 38 11.20 9.72 -2.26
CA HIS A 38 12.04 10.81 -1.76
C HIS A 38 12.28 11.96 -2.78
N ASP A 39 11.48 11.98 -3.85
CA ASP A 39 11.56 12.94 -4.94
C ASP A 39 10.15 13.38 -5.34
N ASP A 40 9.92 14.70 -5.45
CA ASP A 40 8.59 15.26 -5.70
C ASP A 40 8.08 14.90 -7.09
N LYS A 41 8.97 14.91 -8.11
CA LYS A 41 8.60 14.59 -9.48
C LYS A 41 8.26 13.10 -9.63
N LEU A 42 9.09 12.22 -9.07
CA LEU A 42 8.81 10.79 -9.06
C LEU A 42 7.55 10.45 -8.27
N ALA A 43 7.26 11.20 -7.19
CA ALA A 43 6.03 11.04 -6.43
C ALA A 43 4.80 11.41 -7.26
N GLU A 44 4.85 12.52 -8.02
CA GLU A 44 3.78 12.92 -8.92
C GLU A 44 3.56 11.92 -10.05
N ASP A 45 4.63 11.40 -10.66
CA ASP A 45 4.56 10.39 -11.70
C ASP A 45 3.95 9.06 -11.17
N ALA A 46 4.39 8.61 -10.00
CA ALA A 46 3.84 7.42 -9.35
C ALA A 46 2.37 7.60 -8.95
N LEU A 47 2.01 8.81 -8.51
CA LEU A 47 0.63 9.14 -8.18
C LEU A 47 -0.25 9.22 -9.44
N HIS A 48 0.29 9.69 -10.56
CA HIS A 48 -0.39 9.66 -11.84
C HIS A 48 -0.74 8.22 -12.25
N GLU A 49 0.22 7.27 -12.19
CA GLU A 49 -0.06 5.85 -12.44
C GLU A 49 -1.10 5.28 -11.45
N THR A 50 -1.07 5.73 -10.20
CA THR A 50 -2.05 5.32 -9.18
C THR A 50 -3.46 5.80 -9.56
N CYS A 51 -3.61 7.06 -9.97
CA CYS A 51 -4.89 7.62 -10.39
C CYS A 51 -5.47 6.88 -11.60
N LEU A 52 -4.65 6.52 -12.58
CA LEU A 52 -5.08 5.72 -13.73
C LEU A 52 -5.60 4.33 -13.29
N GLU A 53 -4.91 3.67 -12.37
CA GLU A 53 -5.39 2.38 -11.81
C GLU A 53 -6.71 2.53 -11.05
N LEU A 54 -6.90 3.63 -10.32
CA LEU A 54 -8.16 3.90 -9.63
C LEU A 54 -9.30 4.14 -10.61
N ILE A 55 -9.05 4.81 -11.74
CA ILE A 55 -10.02 5.01 -12.82
C ILE A 55 -10.44 3.66 -13.42
N GLU A 56 -9.49 2.78 -13.76
CA GLU A 56 -9.79 1.44 -14.29
C GLU A 56 -10.67 0.61 -13.35
N LYS A 57 -10.61 0.88 -12.06
CA LYS A 57 -11.33 0.13 -11.01
C LYS A 57 -12.45 0.92 -10.35
N ILE A 58 -12.81 2.09 -10.88
CA ILE A 58 -13.69 3.05 -10.21
C ILE A 58 -15.04 2.44 -9.78
N ASP A 59 -15.62 1.59 -10.61
CA ASP A 59 -16.91 0.95 -10.31
C ASP A 59 -16.83 -0.02 -9.14
N SER A 60 -15.68 -0.65 -8.93
CA SER A 60 -15.46 -1.61 -7.85
C SER A 60 -15.03 -0.98 -6.52
N ILE A 61 -14.66 0.30 -6.52
CA ILE A 61 -14.23 1.00 -5.30
C ILE A 61 -15.46 1.34 -4.46
N ARG A 62 -15.45 0.91 -3.19
CA ARG A 62 -16.50 1.25 -2.22
C ARG A 62 -16.14 2.53 -1.48
N THR A 63 -17.10 3.45 -1.40
CA THR A 63 -16.96 4.76 -0.75
C THR A 63 -17.81 4.90 0.52
N ASP A 64 -18.60 3.89 0.83
CA ASP A 64 -19.52 3.85 1.98
C ASP A 64 -18.83 3.92 3.36
N ASN A 65 -17.54 3.62 3.43
CA ASN A 65 -16.75 3.68 4.66
C ASN A 65 -15.43 4.42 4.44
N ALA A 66 -15.36 5.66 4.93
CA ALA A 66 -14.20 6.55 4.76
C ALA A 66 -12.89 5.94 5.29
N LYS A 67 -12.91 5.22 6.43
CA LYS A 67 -11.70 4.58 6.99
C LYS A 67 -11.21 3.43 6.10
N GLN A 68 -12.12 2.61 5.60
CA GLN A 68 -11.76 1.51 4.70
C GLN A 68 -11.26 2.05 3.35
N LEU A 69 -11.90 3.10 2.83
CA LEU A 69 -11.46 3.77 1.60
C LEU A 69 -10.07 4.37 1.76
N ALA A 70 -9.80 5.13 2.83
CA ALA A 70 -8.48 5.69 3.09
C ALA A 70 -7.40 4.60 3.21
N TYR A 71 -7.69 3.49 3.90
CA TYR A 71 -6.77 2.35 3.97
C TYR A 71 -6.52 1.73 2.60
N TYR A 72 -7.57 1.51 1.81
CA TYR A 72 -7.46 0.99 0.45
C TYR A 72 -6.58 1.88 -0.44
N LEU A 73 -6.85 3.20 -0.44
CA LEU A 73 -6.11 4.17 -1.23
C LEU A 73 -4.62 4.23 -0.82
N ARG A 74 -4.32 4.19 0.48
CA ARG A 74 -2.93 4.09 0.98
C ARG A 74 -2.23 2.83 0.45
N MET A 75 -2.92 1.69 0.49
CA MET A 75 -2.36 0.41 0.03
C MET A 75 -2.12 0.39 -1.48
N VAL A 76 -3.07 0.88 -2.26
CA VAL A 76 -2.94 0.97 -3.73
C VAL A 76 -1.80 1.92 -4.09
N THR A 77 -1.79 3.13 -3.52
CA THR A 77 -0.73 4.12 -3.76
C THR A 77 0.65 3.55 -3.41
N ARG A 78 0.79 2.96 -2.22
CA ARG A 78 2.05 2.36 -1.79
C ARG A 78 2.54 1.27 -2.76
N ASN A 79 1.67 0.33 -3.10
CA ASN A 79 2.03 -0.77 -3.98
C ASN A 79 2.40 -0.26 -5.39
N ARG A 80 1.62 0.68 -5.94
CA ARG A 80 1.89 1.26 -7.25
C ARG A 80 3.20 2.06 -7.25
N THR A 81 3.46 2.84 -6.21
CA THR A 81 4.71 3.60 -6.09
C THR A 81 5.93 2.67 -6.03
N ILE A 82 5.85 1.58 -5.27
CA ILE A 82 6.94 0.59 -5.22
C ILE A 82 7.15 -0.06 -6.60
N ASP A 83 6.07 -0.44 -7.30
CA ASP A 83 6.16 -1.02 -8.63
C ASP A 83 6.71 -0.02 -9.66
N PHE A 84 6.34 1.27 -9.54
CA PHE A 84 6.89 2.37 -10.32
C PHE A 84 8.40 2.52 -10.09
N MET A 85 8.84 2.58 -8.84
CA MET A 85 10.27 2.69 -8.49
C MET A 85 11.07 1.50 -9.01
N ARG A 86 10.56 0.29 -8.89
CA ARG A 86 11.21 -0.91 -9.46
C ARG A 86 11.36 -0.85 -10.98
N LYS A 87 10.39 -0.27 -11.69
CA LYS A 87 10.50 -0.04 -13.13
C LYS A 87 11.51 1.06 -13.44
N TRP A 88 11.51 2.12 -12.63
CA TRP A 88 12.43 3.24 -12.74
C TRP A 88 13.88 2.78 -12.54
N ASP A 89 14.15 2.05 -11.46
CA ASP A 89 15.48 1.52 -11.14
C ASP A 89 16.01 0.60 -12.25
N ARG A 90 15.16 -0.26 -12.80
CA ARG A 90 15.52 -1.10 -13.95
C ARG A 90 15.86 -0.29 -15.21
N ARG A 91 15.20 0.85 -15.42
CA ARG A 91 15.53 1.75 -16.54
C ARG A 91 16.78 2.57 -16.25
N SER A 92 16.98 2.99 -15.01
CA SER A 92 18.17 3.72 -14.55
C SER A 92 19.39 2.81 -14.47
N ALA A 93 19.26 1.56 -14.05
CA ALA A 93 20.36 0.58 -13.97
C ALA A 93 20.90 0.20 -15.35
N LEU A 94 20.13 0.39 -16.42
CA LEU A 94 20.67 0.42 -17.78
C LEU A 94 21.49 1.71 -18.05
N SER A 95 21.54 2.64 -17.10
CA SER A 95 22.17 3.95 -17.22
C SER A 95 23.12 4.35 -16.07
N TYR A 96 23.06 3.74 -14.87
CA TYR A 96 24.05 3.95 -13.77
C TYR A 96 23.80 3.06 -12.54
N ASP A 97 24.90 2.79 -11.77
CA ASP A 97 24.98 1.92 -10.59
C ASP A 97 24.21 2.43 -9.35
N ALA A 98 23.91 1.49 -8.47
CA ALA A 98 23.03 1.52 -7.31
C ALA A 98 23.27 2.61 -6.25
N VAL A 99 22.19 3.07 -5.63
CA VAL A 99 22.19 3.70 -4.29
C VAL A 99 21.07 3.09 -3.44
N ASP A 100 21.46 2.58 -2.26
CA ASP A 100 20.57 2.09 -1.19
C ASP A 100 19.76 3.22 -0.57
N VAL A 101 18.46 3.00 -0.29
CA VAL A 101 17.59 3.99 0.35
C VAL A 101 16.89 3.38 1.57
N GLU A 102 17.20 3.90 2.75
CA GLU A 102 16.50 3.61 4.02
C GLU A 102 15.10 4.26 4.08
N PRO A 103 14.11 3.63 4.76
CA PRO A 103 12.75 4.17 4.85
C PRO A 103 12.65 5.30 5.89
N ALA A 104 12.12 6.46 5.46
CA ALA A 104 11.86 7.59 6.34
C ALA A 104 10.57 7.43 7.17
N SER A 105 10.63 7.88 8.44
CA SER A 105 9.54 7.83 9.41
C SER A 105 8.48 8.90 9.17
N LEU A 106 7.20 8.51 9.26
CA LEU A 106 6.05 9.40 9.24
C LEU A 106 5.86 10.06 10.63
N HIS A 107 5.66 11.39 10.66
CA HIS A 107 5.32 12.11 11.90
C HIS A 107 3.81 11.99 12.16
N GLU A 108 3.45 11.50 13.34
CA GLU A 108 2.08 11.39 13.85
C GLU A 108 1.91 12.19 15.16
N ASP A 109 0.68 12.69 15.40
CA ASP A 109 0.33 13.49 16.59
C ASP A 109 0.36 12.65 17.89
N ALA A 110 0.78 13.29 19.00
CA ALA A 110 1.17 12.63 20.26
C ALA A 110 0.09 11.81 20.99
N ALA A 111 -1.21 12.07 20.79
CA ALA A 111 -2.29 11.32 21.44
C ALA A 111 -2.61 10.01 20.70
N ASP A 112 -2.46 9.98 19.36
CA ASP A 112 -2.56 8.75 18.57
C ASP A 112 -1.33 7.84 18.76
N VAL A 113 -0.18 8.40 19.14
CA VAL A 113 1.08 7.68 19.36
C VAL A 113 0.96 6.66 20.49
N VAL A 114 0.27 6.96 21.61
CA VAL A 114 0.16 6.04 22.75
C VAL A 114 -0.77 4.86 22.43
N LEU A 115 -1.92 5.11 21.84
CA LEU A 115 -2.85 4.05 21.39
C LEU A 115 -2.25 3.22 20.24
N THR A 116 -1.51 3.86 19.34
CA THR A 116 -0.80 3.20 18.25
C THR A 116 0.35 2.36 18.79
N LYS A 117 1.05 2.82 19.85
CA LYS A 117 2.15 2.09 20.46
C LYS A 117 1.68 0.81 21.17
N MET A 118 0.57 0.87 21.94
CA MET A 118 -0.02 -0.32 22.58
C MET A 118 -0.51 -1.33 21.52
N ARG A 119 -1.19 -0.88 20.47
CA ARG A 119 -1.60 -1.74 19.35
C ARG A 119 -0.42 -2.31 18.57
N LEU A 120 0.68 -1.56 18.47
CA LEU A 120 1.91 -2.01 17.83
C LEU A 120 2.58 -3.13 18.64
N GLU A 121 2.67 -2.99 19.96
CA GLU A 121 3.25 -4.00 20.85
C GLU A 121 2.47 -5.32 20.81
N THR A 122 1.13 -5.27 20.87
CA THR A 122 0.26 -6.45 20.73
C THR A 122 0.41 -7.09 19.33
N THR A 123 0.49 -6.28 18.28
CA THR A 123 0.70 -6.76 16.92
C THR A 123 2.07 -7.40 16.74
N LEU A 124 3.13 -6.82 17.31
CA LEU A 124 4.48 -7.38 17.27
C LEU A 124 4.55 -8.71 18.01
N LYS A 125 3.95 -8.81 19.21
CA LYS A 125 3.85 -10.06 19.96
C LYS A 125 3.11 -11.14 19.17
N SER A 126 1.98 -10.80 18.56
CA SER A 126 1.23 -11.72 17.69
C SER A 126 2.02 -12.17 16.46
N LEU A 127 2.89 -11.32 15.92
CA LEU A 127 3.80 -11.68 14.84
C LEU A 127 4.90 -12.65 15.33
N ASP A 128 5.42 -12.45 16.54
CA ASP A 128 6.46 -13.32 17.12
C ASP A 128 5.95 -14.73 17.45
N GLU A 129 4.70 -14.84 17.87
CA GLU A 129 4.03 -16.11 18.15
C GLU A 129 3.54 -16.83 16.88
N MET A 130 3.52 -16.13 15.74
CA MET A 130 3.07 -16.67 14.47
C MET A 130 4.08 -17.66 13.86
N PRO A 131 3.63 -18.80 13.29
CA PRO A 131 4.51 -19.71 12.56
C PRO A 131 5.35 -18.98 11.51
N PRO A 132 6.68 -19.26 11.43
CA PRO A 132 7.62 -18.50 10.60
C PRO A 132 7.19 -18.38 9.13
N VAL A 133 6.59 -19.42 8.56
CA VAL A 133 6.14 -19.43 7.14
C VAL A 133 5.02 -18.42 6.86
N TYR A 134 4.15 -18.15 7.84
CA TYR A 134 3.07 -17.18 7.71
C TYR A 134 3.61 -15.77 7.96
N ARG A 135 4.43 -15.61 9.01
CA ARG A 135 5.10 -14.36 9.36
C ARG A 135 5.93 -13.84 8.19
N THR A 136 6.81 -14.66 7.62
CA THR A 136 7.65 -14.28 6.49
C THR A 136 6.81 -13.82 5.29
N ALA A 137 5.78 -14.60 4.92
CA ALA A 137 4.92 -14.22 3.78
C ALA A 137 4.17 -12.90 4.03
N LEU A 138 3.74 -12.66 5.28
CA LEU A 138 3.05 -11.42 5.64
C LEU A 138 4.00 -10.22 5.65
N ILE A 139 5.19 -10.36 6.24
CA ILE A 139 6.21 -9.30 6.29
C ILE A 139 6.62 -8.89 4.88
N LEU A 140 6.97 -9.85 4.01
CA LEU A 140 7.32 -9.56 2.63
C LEU A 140 6.17 -8.87 1.89
N ARG A 141 4.92 -9.27 2.16
CA ARG A 141 3.75 -8.61 1.57
C ARG A 141 3.58 -7.16 2.06
N VAL A 142 3.82 -6.90 3.34
CA VAL A 142 3.80 -5.54 3.93
C VAL A 142 4.93 -4.68 3.35
N GLN A 143 6.10 -5.27 3.11
CA GLN A 143 7.21 -4.61 2.43
C GLN A 143 6.96 -4.34 0.94
N GLY A 144 5.79 -4.75 0.40
CA GLY A 144 5.35 -4.44 -0.96
C GLY A 144 5.70 -5.48 -2.01
N TYR A 145 6.30 -6.62 -1.63
CA TYR A 145 6.56 -7.69 -2.59
C TYR A 145 5.26 -8.26 -3.16
N SER A 146 5.24 -8.51 -4.46
CA SER A 146 4.14 -9.21 -5.14
C SER A 146 4.07 -10.67 -4.71
N ILE A 147 2.92 -11.32 -4.92
CA ILE A 147 2.78 -12.75 -4.61
C ILE A 147 3.78 -13.62 -5.39
N MET A 148 4.10 -13.25 -6.62
CA MET A 148 5.06 -13.98 -7.46
C MET A 148 6.49 -13.83 -6.93
N GLU A 149 6.89 -12.63 -6.50
CA GLU A 149 8.18 -12.38 -5.88
C GLU A 149 8.31 -13.12 -4.54
N ILE A 150 7.28 -13.08 -3.70
CA ILE A 150 7.25 -13.85 -2.44
C ILE A 150 7.35 -15.35 -2.71
N ALA A 151 6.67 -15.84 -3.74
CA ALA A 151 6.74 -17.24 -4.16
C ALA A 151 8.18 -17.62 -4.57
N HIS A 152 8.84 -16.76 -5.32
CA HIS A 152 10.24 -16.93 -5.71
C HIS A 152 11.18 -16.90 -4.49
N ILE A 153 11.09 -15.86 -3.64
CA ILE A 153 11.93 -15.70 -2.44
C ILE A 153 11.77 -16.86 -1.46
N THR A 154 10.54 -17.35 -1.28
CA THR A 154 10.23 -18.42 -0.32
C THR A 154 10.25 -19.82 -0.91
N ASN A 155 10.67 -19.97 -2.17
CA ASN A 155 10.65 -21.21 -2.94
C ASN A 155 9.32 -21.96 -2.80
N SER A 156 8.22 -21.27 -3.09
CA SER A 156 6.85 -21.75 -2.87
C SER A 156 5.97 -21.42 -4.07
N SER A 157 4.81 -22.09 -4.20
CA SER A 157 3.84 -21.70 -5.23
C SER A 157 3.10 -20.40 -4.86
N ALA A 158 2.64 -19.66 -5.86
CA ALA A 158 1.81 -18.47 -5.67
C ALA A 158 0.52 -18.77 -4.88
N ALA A 159 -0.07 -19.96 -5.07
CA ALA A 159 -1.23 -20.41 -4.32
C ALA A 159 -0.90 -20.62 -2.82
N ALA A 160 0.25 -21.23 -2.52
CA ALA A 160 0.72 -21.40 -1.14
C ALA A 160 0.96 -20.05 -0.46
N VAL A 161 1.56 -19.09 -1.16
CA VAL A 161 1.78 -17.72 -0.65
C VAL A 161 0.45 -17.03 -0.33
N LYS A 162 -0.54 -17.09 -1.23
CA LYS A 162 -1.89 -16.54 -0.97
C LYS A 162 -2.50 -17.14 0.31
N THR A 163 -2.42 -18.45 0.45
CA THR A 163 -2.94 -19.16 1.63
C THR A 163 -2.20 -18.75 2.91
N ARG A 164 -0.87 -18.63 2.86
CA ARG A 164 -0.05 -18.20 4.01
C ARG A 164 -0.39 -16.79 4.45
N ILE A 165 -0.53 -15.85 3.52
CA ILE A 165 -0.92 -14.46 3.82
C ILE A 165 -2.33 -14.41 4.42
N HIS A 166 -3.26 -15.19 3.87
CA HIS A 166 -4.63 -15.26 4.39
C HIS A 166 -4.64 -15.78 5.83
N ARG A 167 -3.98 -16.89 6.12
CA ARG A 167 -3.87 -17.47 7.47
C ARG A 167 -3.15 -16.53 8.44
N ALA A 168 -2.08 -15.87 8.00
CA ALA A 168 -1.39 -14.87 8.80
C ALA A 168 -2.32 -13.74 9.25
N ARG A 169 -3.14 -13.22 8.33
CA ARG A 169 -4.16 -12.19 8.65
C ARG A 169 -5.22 -12.70 9.63
N GLN A 170 -5.68 -13.94 9.46
CA GLN A 170 -6.66 -14.52 10.39
C GLN A 170 -6.09 -14.62 11.81
N LEU A 171 -4.84 -15.06 11.96
CA LEU A 171 -4.18 -15.14 13.27
C LEU A 171 -4.04 -13.77 13.94
N LEU A 172 -3.67 -12.73 13.19
CA LEU A 172 -3.62 -11.36 13.73
C LEU A 172 -4.99 -10.86 14.20
N LEU A 173 -6.06 -11.14 13.45
CA LEU A 173 -7.41 -10.74 13.80
C LEU A 173 -7.93 -11.48 15.04
N GLN A 174 -7.63 -12.77 15.18
CA GLN A 174 -8.00 -13.56 16.36
C GLN A 174 -7.31 -13.06 17.62
N ASN A 175 -6.03 -12.73 17.55
CA ASN A 175 -5.28 -12.22 18.71
C ASN A 175 -5.73 -10.80 19.09
N SER A 176 -6.17 -9.98 18.13
CA SER A 176 -6.73 -8.64 18.39
C SER A 176 -8.10 -8.68 19.07
N GLN A 177 -8.83 -9.79 19.01
CA GLN A 177 -10.16 -9.95 19.63
C GLN A 177 -10.08 -10.59 21.02
N ASN A 178 -8.95 -11.17 21.37
CA ASN A 178 -8.73 -11.84 22.66
C ASN A 178 -7.98 -10.95 23.68
N ASP A 179 -7.71 -9.69 23.35
CA ASP A 179 -7.15 -8.71 24.28
C ASP A 179 -8.33 -8.00 25.00
N PRO A 180 -8.43 -8.08 26.35
CA PRO A 180 -9.55 -7.56 27.15
C PRO A 180 -9.61 -6.03 27.17
#